data_7b1a110f309df047e1e5c886e923eddd
#
_entry.id   7b1a110f309df047e1e5c886e923eddd
#
_cell.length_a   1.000
_cell.length_b   1.000
_cell.length_c   1.000
_cell.angle_alpha   90.00
_cell.angle_beta   90.00
_cell.angle_gamma   90.00
#
_symmetry.space_group_name_H-M   'P 1'
#
loop_
_entity.id
_entity.type
_entity.pdbx_description
1 polymer ?
#
loop_
_entity_poly.entity_id
_entity_poly.type
_entity_poly.pdbx_seq_one_letter_code
_entity_poly.pdbx_strand_id
1 'polypeptide(L)'
;MFFATLQKNHKAMKTPQYLSKGSRIAIVSPAGYINPDFVISAEKYLKSNGYNVEISEHCLGRHNQMAGTDEERLADLQEALDNPEIDAILCSRGGYGVNHIIDKLNMSKFKKHPKWILGFSDITNLHILANKNGVKSLHCQMAKAIHNNPNAECISNIFKILHGEKISYTAEPNELNRKGTAKGTLIGGNMSIIYSLQGTDFAINCDDKILFIEDLNEYLYHLDRMLINLKMSGKLAKLRGLVVGTFSDMKDNASPFGKTAYEIVKAHTAEYSYPVGFGFPIGHIDDNRPLVEGGTYKLEISDSICSLKMA
;
A
#
# COMPACT_ATOMS: atom_id res chain seq x y z
N MET A 1 19.49 -24.38 32.05
CA MET A 1 18.56 -24.52 30.90
C MET A 1 18.79 -23.33 29.99
N PHE A 2 19.60 -23.49 28.94
CA PHE A 2 19.95 -22.41 28.00
C PHE A 2 18.80 -22.17 27.04
N PHE A 3 18.12 -21.06 27.13
CA PHE A 3 17.21 -20.59 26.08
C PHE A 3 18.08 -20.06 24.92
N ALA A 4 18.27 -20.86 23.89
CA ALA A 4 18.78 -20.37 22.62
C ALA A 4 17.72 -19.48 21.99
N THR A 5 17.93 -18.17 22.02
CA THR A 5 17.18 -17.18 21.26
C THR A 5 17.42 -17.46 19.77
N LEU A 6 16.49 -18.16 19.14
CA LEU A 6 16.43 -18.27 17.68
C LEU A 6 16.26 -16.86 17.12
N GLN A 7 17.36 -16.20 16.76
CA GLN A 7 17.32 -15.04 15.87
C GLN A 7 16.69 -15.52 14.54
N LYS A 8 15.40 -15.22 14.35
CA LYS A 8 14.77 -15.34 13.04
C LYS A 8 15.51 -14.40 12.10
N ASN A 9 16.44 -14.94 11.31
CA ASN A 9 17.05 -14.22 10.19
C ASN A 9 15.93 -13.76 9.25
N HIS A 10 15.43 -12.55 9.43
CA HIS A 10 14.53 -11.91 8.49
C HIS A 10 15.33 -11.61 7.23
N LYS A 11 15.24 -12.53 6.25
CA LYS A 11 15.84 -12.32 4.93
C LYS A 11 15.28 -11.01 4.36
N ALA A 12 16.17 -10.09 3.99
CA ALA A 12 15.77 -8.83 3.37
C ALA A 12 14.90 -9.10 2.14
N MET A 13 13.81 -8.34 1.99
CA MET A 13 12.95 -8.47 0.81
C MET A 13 13.69 -8.06 -0.45
N LYS A 14 13.47 -8.81 -1.53
CA LYS A 14 14.04 -8.50 -2.83
C LYS A 14 13.47 -7.17 -3.34
N THR A 15 14.35 -6.28 -3.79
CA THR A 15 13.95 -5.10 -4.56
C THR A 15 13.83 -5.52 -6.02
N PRO A 16 12.68 -5.32 -6.68
CA PRO A 16 12.60 -5.50 -8.13
C PRO A 16 13.63 -4.61 -8.84
N GLN A 17 13.99 -4.95 -10.06
CA GLN A 17 14.91 -4.13 -10.86
C GLN A 17 14.36 -2.71 -10.99
N TYR A 18 15.22 -1.72 -10.82
CA TYR A 18 14.87 -0.33 -11.06
C TYR A 18 14.61 -0.09 -12.55
N LEU A 19 13.64 0.77 -12.83
CA LEU A 19 13.26 1.04 -14.21
C LEU A 19 14.27 1.96 -14.90
N SER A 20 14.34 1.83 -16.20
CA SER A 20 15.10 2.70 -17.11
C SER A 20 14.27 2.98 -18.37
N LYS A 21 14.75 3.84 -19.25
CA LYS A 21 14.13 3.99 -20.58
C LYS A 21 14.10 2.64 -21.28
N GLY A 22 12.97 2.31 -21.88
CA GLY A 22 12.71 1.02 -22.51
C GLY A 22 12.13 -0.05 -21.59
N SER A 23 12.13 0.15 -20.26
CA SER A 23 11.43 -0.77 -19.34
C SER A 23 9.96 -0.92 -19.71
N ARG A 24 9.42 -2.12 -19.53
CA ARG A 24 8.04 -2.46 -19.89
C ARG A 24 7.12 -2.41 -18.68
N ILE A 25 6.03 -1.65 -18.81
CA ILE A 25 5.01 -1.49 -17.78
C ILE A 25 3.70 -2.06 -18.30
N ALA A 26 3.13 -3.04 -17.59
CA ALA A 26 1.78 -3.51 -17.84
C ALA A 26 0.76 -2.67 -17.06
N ILE A 27 -0.34 -2.27 -17.69
CA ILE A 27 -1.48 -1.65 -17.01
C ILE A 27 -2.57 -2.71 -16.90
N VAL A 28 -2.96 -3.05 -15.66
CA VAL A 28 -3.98 -4.06 -15.37
C VAL A 28 -5.08 -3.49 -14.49
N SER A 29 -6.29 -4.05 -14.58
CA SER A 29 -7.45 -3.64 -13.75
C SER A 29 -7.92 -4.82 -12.87
N PRO A 30 -7.23 -5.13 -11.76
CA PRO A 30 -7.55 -6.33 -10.96
C PRO A 30 -8.76 -6.14 -10.04
N ALA A 31 -9.32 -4.93 -9.93
CA ALA A 31 -10.38 -4.55 -9.01
C ALA A 31 -11.56 -3.88 -9.73
N GLY A 32 -11.89 -2.63 -9.40
CA GLY A 32 -13.01 -1.89 -9.96
C GLY A 32 -12.78 -1.48 -11.44
N TYR A 33 -13.87 -1.34 -12.20
CA TYR A 33 -13.79 -0.79 -13.56
C TYR A 33 -13.30 0.66 -13.54
N ILE A 34 -12.65 1.09 -14.62
CA ILE A 34 -12.10 2.43 -14.76
C ILE A 34 -12.59 3.09 -16.05
N ASN A 35 -12.69 4.44 -16.05
CA ASN A 35 -12.90 5.17 -17.29
C ASN A 35 -11.71 4.94 -18.23
N PRO A 36 -11.93 4.48 -19.48
CA PRO A 36 -10.86 4.25 -20.45
C PRO A 36 -9.92 5.43 -20.66
N ASP A 37 -10.42 6.68 -20.60
CA ASP A 37 -9.61 7.88 -20.76
C ASP A 37 -8.48 7.99 -19.74
N PHE A 38 -8.68 7.47 -18.53
CA PHE A 38 -7.65 7.48 -17.50
C PHE A 38 -6.50 6.52 -17.84
N VAL A 39 -6.82 5.34 -18.38
CA VAL A 39 -5.83 4.35 -18.83
C VAL A 39 -5.07 4.88 -20.05
N ILE A 40 -5.79 5.44 -21.04
CA ILE A 40 -5.18 6.02 -22.25
C ILE A 40 -4.25 7.19 -21.88
N SER A 41 -4.63 8.03 -20.93
CA SER A 41 -3.79 9.13 -20.46
C SER A 41 -2.55 8.62 -19.75
N ALA A 42 -2.68 7.60 -18.89
CA ALA A 42 -1.55 6.97 -18.23
C ALA A 42 -0.59 6.31 -19.23
N GLU A 43 -1.13 5.60 -20.23
CA GLU A 43 -0.34 5.02 -21.32
C GLU A 43 0.48 6.09 -22.06
N LYS A 44 -0.18 7.17 -22.50
CA LYS A 44 0.48 8.29 -23.20
C LYS A 44 1.60 8.92 -22.34
N TYR A 45 1.31 9.16 -21.07
CA TYR A 45 2.26 9.70 -20.12
C TYR A 45 3.49 8.79 -19.97
N LEU A 46 3.27 7.49 -19.76
CA LEU A 46 4.36 6.53 -19.62
C LEU A 46 5.20 6.41 -20.91
N LYS A 47 4.56 6.33 -22.08
CA LYS A 47 5.24 6.29 -23.36
C LYS A 47 6.06 7.56 -23.63
N SER A 48 5.54 8.74 -23.29
CA SER A 48 6.27 10.01 -23.43
C SER A 48 7.49 10.11 -22.50
N ASN A 49 7.50 9.35 -21.40
CA ASN A 49 8.63 9.22 -20.49
C ASN A 49 9.60 8.09 -20.87
N GLY A 50 9.39 7.43 -22.02
CA GLY A 50 10.31 6.46 -22.61
C GLY A 50 10.11 5.02 -22.18
N TYR A 51 8.94 4.67 -21.62
CA TYR A 51 8.59 3.29 -21.28
C TYR A 51 7.85 2.59 -22.40
N ASN A 52 8.01 1.28 -22.50
CA ASN A 52 7.12 0.43 -23.27
C ASN A 52 5.88 0.12 -22.42
N VAL A 53 4.69 0.28 -22.98
CA VAL A 53 3.44 0.09 -22.24
C VAL A 53 2.58 -0.96 -22.90
N GLU A 54 2.08 -1.88 -22.08
CA GLU A 54 1.14 -2.92 -22.47
C GLU A 54 -0.12 -2.77 -21.63
N ILE A 55 -1.28 -2.67 -22.28
CA ILE A 55 -2.58 -2.68 -21.61
C ILE A 55 -3.10 -4.11 -21.71
N SER A 56 -3.42 -4.73 -20.57
CA SER A 56 -3.94 -6.09 -20.56
C SER A 56 -5.29 -6.19 -21.26
N GLU A 57 -5.62 -7.37 -21.76
CA GLU A 57 -6.76 -7.63 -22.66
C GLU A 57 -8.08 -7.14 -22.08
N HIS A 58 -8.33 -7.42 -20.79
CA HIS A 58 -9.60 -7.07 -20.13
C HIS A 58 -9.50 -5.79 -19.28
N CYS A 59 -8.38 -5.04 -19.35
CA CYS A 59 -8.13 -3.86 -18.51
C CYS A 59 -9.26 -2.81 -18.56
N LEU A 60 -9.92 -2.66 -19.71
CA LEU A 60 -11.03 -1.72 -19.95
C LEU A 60 -12.41 -2.39 -19.84
N GLY A 61 -12.44 -3.64 -19.40
CA GLY A 61 -13.67 -4.40 -19.22
C GLY A 61 -14.56 -3.84 -18.11
N ARG A 62 -15.81 -4.27 -18.10
CA ARG A 62 -16.78 -3.90 -17.08
C ARG A 62 -17.77 -5.03 -16.82
N HIS A 63 -17.80 -5.49 -15.59
CA HIS A 63 -18.82 -6.39 -15.05
C HIS A 63 -19.39 -5.79 -13.76
N ASN A 64 -20.52 -5.08 -13.85
CA ASN A 64 -21.08 -4.28 -12.76
C ASN A 64 -20.08 -3.24 -12.26
N GLN A 65 -19.62 -3.36 -10.99
CA GLN A 65 -18.62 -2.47 -10.40
C GLN A 65 -17.17 -2.92 -10.64
N MET A 66 -16.95 -4.14 -11.17
CA MET A 66 -15.63 -4.72 -11.41
C MET A 66 -15.16 -4.45 -12.86
N ALA A 67 -13.86 -4.56 -13.08
CA ALA A 67 -13.21 -4.40 -14.38
C ALA A 67 -13.31 -5.64 -15.28
N GLY A 68 -14.25 -6.52 -15.02
CA GLY A 68 -14.47 -7.80 -15.71
C GLY A 68 -14.90 -8.87 -14.72
N THR A 69 -15.06 -10.10 -15.19
CA THR A 69 -15.31 -11.26 -14.32
C THR A 69 -14.06 -11.56 -13.45
N ASP A 70 -14.22 -12.43 -12.47
CA ASP A 70 -13.08 -12.85 -11.65
C ASP A 70 -12.02 -13.56 -12.50
N GLU A 71 -12.44 -14.36 -13.50
CA GLU A 71 -11.57 -15.09 -14.42
C GLU A 71 -10.77 -14.14 -15.32
N GLU A 72 -11.41 -13.13 -15.90
CA GLU A 72 -10.77 -12.13 -16.75
C GLU A 72 -9.72 -11.33 -15.97
N ARG A 73 -10.08 -10.83 -14.78
CA ARG A 73 -9.16 -10.07 -13.92
C ARG A 73 -7.99 -10.93 -13.41
N LEU A 74 -8.26 -12.20 -13.08
CA LEU A 74 -7.24 -13.15 -12.69
C LEU A 74 -6.29 -13.45 -13.85
N ALA A 75 -6.82 -13.69 -15.07
CA ALA A 75 -6.01 -13.98 -16.25
C ALA A 75 -5.04 -12.83 -16.56
N ASP A 76 -5.56 -11.60 -16.64
CA ASP A 76 -4.76 -10.41 -16.92
C ASP A 76 -3.65 -10.20 -15.88
N LEU A 77 -3.99 -10.30 -14.60
CA LEU A 77 -3.02 -10.11 -13.52
C LEU A 77 -1.98 -11.24 -13.48
N GLN A 78 -2.43 -12.50 -13.69
CA GLN A 78 -1.53 -13.65 -13.70
C GLN A 78 -0.55 -13.58 -14.88
N GLU A 79 -1.02 -13.19 -16.06
CA GLU A 79 -0.16 -13.00 -17.23
C GLU A 79 0.90 -11.93 -16.96
N ALA A 80 0.52 -10.76 -16.44
CA ALA A 80 1.46 -9.71 -16.09
C ALA A 80 2.47 -10.14 -15.00
N LEU A 81 2.04 -10.93 -14.03
CA LEU A 81 2.93 -11.51 -12.99
C LEU A 81 3.90 -12.53 -13.56
N ASP A 82 3.47 -13.30 -14.56
CA ASP A 82 4.23 -14.42 -15.13
C ASP A 82 5.19 -14.00 -16.25
N ASN A 83 4.86 -12.92 -16.99
CA ASN A 83 5.66 -12.46 -18.12
C ASN A 83 7.01 -11.89 -17.66
N PRO A 84 8.16 -12.51 -17.97
CA PRO A 84 9.47 -12.04 -17.52
C PRO A 84 9.90 -10.71 -18.15
N GLU A 85 9.27 -10.27 -19.24
CA GLU A 85 9.58 -9.00 -19.91
C GLU A 85 8.90 -7.81 -19.25
N ILE A 86 7.94 -8.02 -18.34
CA ILE A 86 7.32 -6.94 -17.58
C ILE A 86 8.19 -6.58 -16.38
N ASP A 87 8.57 -5.30 -16.27
CA ASP A 87 9.36 -4.75 -15.17
C ASP A 87 8.48 -4.19 -14.05
N ALA A 88 7.29 -3.66 -14.41
CA ALA A 88 6.34 -3.11 -13.46
C ALA A 88 4.88 -3.35 -13.90
N ILE A 89 4.01 -3.49 -12.91
CA ILE A 89 2.56 -3.62 -13.08
C ILE A 89 1.91 -2.39 -12.44
N LEU A 90 1.33 -1.53 -13.25
CA LEU A 90 0.50 -0.42 -12.79
C LEU A 90 -0.95 -0.90 -12.70
N CYS A 91 -1.48 -0.99 -11.49
CA CYS A 91 -2.90 -1.21 -11.30
C CYS A 91 -3.65 0.06 -11.70
N SER A 92 -4.62 -0.06 -12.61
CA SER A 92 -5.33 1.11 -13.16
C SER A 92 -6.14 1.83 -12.10
N ARG A 93 -6.74 1.06 -11.20
CA ARG A 93 -7.62 1.50 -10.11
C ARG A 93 -7.68 0.45 -8.99
N GLY A 94 -7.99 0.93 -7.76
CA GLY A 94 -8.50 0.12 -6.66
C GLY A 94 -10.02 -0.08 -6.74
N GLY A 95 -10.71 0.13 -5.65
CA GLY A 95 -12.14 -0.08 -5.50
C GLY A 95 -12.41 -1.36 -4.72
N TYR A 96 -12.83 -2.43 -5.38
CA TYR A 96 -13.06 -3.73 -4.76
C TYR A 96 -12.90 -4.84 -5.79
N GLY A 97 -12.43 -6.01 -5.36
CA GLY A 97 -12.41 -7.21 -6.21
C GLY A 97 -11.17 -8.05 -6.14
N VAL A 98 -10.02 -7.54 -5.66
CA VAL A 98 -8.79 -8.34 -5.55
C VAL A 98 -8.98 -9.52 -4.58
N ASN A 99 -9.79 -9.35 -3.52
CA ASN A 99 -10.10 -10.43 -2.57
C ASN A 99 -10.71 -11.69 -3.24
N HIS A 100 -11.38 -11.55 -4.39
CA HIS A 100 -12.00 -12.68 -5.12
C HIS A 100 -10.99 -13.53 -5.87
N ILE A 101 -9.78 -13.00 -6.11
CA ILE A 101 -8.79 -13.64 -6.98
C ILE A 101 -7.43 -13.88 -6.30
N ILE A 102 -7.18 -13.27 -5.14
CA ILE A 102 -5.87 -13.29 -4.49
C ILE A 102 -5.39 -14.71 -4.15
N ASP A 103 -6.28 -15.60 -3.74
CA ASP A 103 -5.99 -16.98 -3.37
C ASP A 103 -5.71 -17.89 -4.56
N LYS A 104 -6.11 -17.46 -5.77
CA LYS A 104 -5.91 -18.18 -7.02
C LYS A 104 -4.59 -17.80 -7.73
N LEU A 105 -3.93 -16.72 -7.30
CA LEU A 105 -2.69 -16.23 -7.92
C LEU A 105 -1.50 -17.15 -7.65
N ASN A 106 -0.80 -17.54 -8.70
CA ASN A 106 0.45 -18.28 -8.61
C ASN A 106 1.66 -17.34 -8.65
N MET A 107 2.33 -17.20 -7.52
CA MET A 107 3.47 -16.29 -7.37
C MET A 107 4.83 -16.91 -7.73
N SER A 108 4.87 -18.12 -8.29
CA SER A 108 6.12 -18.86 -8.53
C SER A 108 7.05 -18.18 -9.54
N LYS A 109 6.50 -17.66 -10.64
CA LYS A 109 7.28 -16.92 -11.65
C LYS A 109 7.64 -15.52 -11.18
N PHE A 110 6.69 -14.82 -10.52
CA PHE A 110 6.93 -13.52 -9.89
C PHE A 110 8.12 -13.57 -8.88
N LYS A 111 8.24 -14.63 -8.10
CA LYS A 111 9.39 -14.81 -7.17
C LYS A 111 10.73 -14.99 -7.89
N LYS A 112 10.72 -15.57 -9.08
CA LYS A 112 11.92 -15.76 -9.92
C LYS A 112 12.29 -14.46 -10.64
N HIS A 113 11.31 -13.75 -11.15
CA HIS A 113 11.42 -12.49 -11.89
C HIS A 113 10.62 -11.39 -11.19
N PRO A 114 11.14 -10.87 -10.05
CA PRO A 114 10.43 -9.85 -9.29
C PRO A 114 10.22 -8.59 -10.10
N LYS A 115 9.02 -8.04 -10.05
CA LYS A 115 8.64 -6.78 -10.68
C LYS A 115 7.90 -5.87 -9.72
N TRP A 116 7.86 -4.58 -10.00
CA TRP A 116 7.13 -3.64 -9.19
C TRP A 116 5.62 -3.81 -9.37
N ILE A 117 4.87 -3.85 -8.26
CA ILE A 117 3.41 -3.73 -8.25
C ILE A 117 3.10 -2.35 -7.70
N LEU A 118 2.37 -1.54 -8.50
CA LEU A 118 2.05 -0.15 -8.21
C LEU A 118 0.54 0.03 -8.01
N GLY A 119 0.17 0.72 -6.95
CA GLY A 119 -1.21 1.06 -6.64
C GLY A 119 -1.44 1.26 -5.14
N PHE A 120 -2.69 1.45 -4.74
CA PHE A 120 -3.11 1.59 -3.34
C PHE A 120 -4.58 1.19 -3.18
N SER A 121 -5.17 1.39 -2.00
CA SER A 121 -6.56 1.01 -1.75
C SER A 121 -6.73 -0.51 -1.79
N ASP A 122 -7.63 -1.06 -2.61
CA ASP A 122 -7.82 -2.52 -2.78
C ASP A 122 -6.51 -3.25 -3.22
N ILE A 123 -5.54 -2.52 -3.81
CA ILE A 123 -4.23 -3.07 -4.18
C ILE A 123 -3.36 -3.40 -2.95
N THR A 124 -3.74 -2.97 -1.76
CA THR A 124 -3.16 -3.43 -0.48
C THR A 124 -3.11 -4.97 -0.41
N ASN A 125 -4.09 -5.66 -0.97
CA ASN A 125 -4.10 -7.12 -1.12
C ASN A 125 -2.84 -7.63 -1.83
N LEU A 126 -2.50 -7.01 -2.96
CA LEU A 126 -1.34 -7.40 -3.77
C LEU A 126 -0.02 -7.01 -3.11
N HIS A 127 0.03 -5.91 -2.37
CA HIS A 127 1.20 -5.53 -1.59
C HIS A 127 1.49 -6.54 -0.50
N ILE A 128 0.46 -6.96 0.25
CA ILE A 128 0.58 -8.00 1.26
C ILE A 128 1.06 -9.32 0.62
N LEU A 129 0.50 -9.71 -0.53
CA LEU A 129 0.89 -10.91 -1.26
C LEU A 129 2.34 -10.85 -1.73
N ALA A 130 2.79 -9.71 -2.31
CA ALA A 130 4.17 -9.49 -2.75
C ALA A 130 5.14 -9.58 -1.56
N ASN A 131 4.85 -8.89 -0.47
CA ASN A 131 5.65 -8.92 0.76
C ASN A 131 5.74 -10.32 1.36
N LYS A 132 4.66 -11.08 1.37
CA LYS A 132 4.62 -12.47 1.81
C LYS A 132 5.51 -13.38 0.95
N ASN A 133 5.68 -13.03 -0.32
CA ASN A 133 6.59 -13.70 -1.25
C ASN A 133 8.02 -13.12 -1.23
N GLY A 134 8.32 -12.22 -0.29
CA GLY A 134 9.64 -11.64 -0.08
C GLY A 134 10.06 -10.62 -1.12
N VAL A 135 9.11 -9.95 -1.77
CA VAL A 135 9.34 -8.93 -2.80
C VAL A 135 8.73 -7.60 -2.36
N LYS A 136 9.46 -6.51 -2.57
CA LYS A 136 8.97 -5.14 -2.34
C LYS A 136 7.95 -4.75 -3.40
N SER A 137 7.05 -3.83 -3.03
CA SER A 137 6.04 -3.24 -3.92
C SER A 137 5.90 -1.75 -3.62
N LEU A 138 5.09 -1.02 -4.38
CA LEU A 138 4.97 0.42 -4.28
C LEU A 138 3.52 0.86 -4.06
N HIS A 139 3.17 1.20 -2.82
CA HIS A 139 1.94 1.91 -2.52
C HIS A 139 2.04 3.31 -3.14
N CYS A 140 1.15 3.65 -4.08
CA CYS A 140 1.22 4.92 -4.81
C CYS A 140 -0.06 5.22 -5.57
N GLN A 141 -0.16 6.43 -6.10
CA GLN A 141 -1.21 6.84 -7.03
C GLN A 141 -1.27 5.95 -8.28
N MET A 142 -2.45 5.95 -8.94
CA MET A 142 -2.80 5.11 -10.08
C MET A 142 -3.22 5.96 -11.29
N ALA A 143 -3.73 5.33 -12.35
CA ALA A 143 -3.98 5.96 -13.64
C ALA A 143 -4.84 7.25 -13.58
N LYS A 144 -5.87 7.30 -12.71
CA LYS A 144 -6.71 8.51 -12.56
C LYS A 144 -5.89 9.73 -12.11
N ALA A 145 -4.95 9.56 -11.20
CA ALA A 145 -4.12 10.67 -10.72
C ALA A 145 -3.17 11.18 -11.81
N ILE A 146 -2.61 10.28 -12.61
CA ILE A 146 -1.79 10.64 -13.79
C ILE A 146 -2.62 11.45 -14.79
N HIS A 147 -3.88 11.05 -15.03
CA HIS A 147 -4.79 11.79 -15.91
C HIS A 147 -5.09 13.20 -15.36
N ASN A 148 -5.42 13.30 -14.08
CA ASN A 148 -5.83 14.56 -13.46
C ASN A 148 -4.68 15.57 -13.36
N ASN A 149 -3.50 15.12 -12.94
CA ASN A 149 -2.32 15.98 -12.79
C ASN A 149 -1.01 15.17 -12.93
N PRO A 150 -0.54 14.93 -14.17
CA PRO A 150 0.68 14.16 -14.42
C PRO A 150 1.95 14.81 -13.85
N ASN A 151 1.92 16.09 -13.54
CA ASN A 151 3.04 16.86 -12.98
C ASN A 151 3.00 16.95 -11.45
N ALA A 152 2.05 16.31 -10.79
CA ALA A 152 1.98 16.29 -9.33
C ALA A 152 3.26 15.69 -8.72
N GLU A 153 3.67 16.22 -7.57
CA GLU A 153 4.88 15.75 -6.90
C GLU A 153 4.78 14.27 -6.52
N CYS A 154 3.60 13.81 -6.09
CA CYS A 154 3.37 12.39 -5.79
C CYS A 154 3.61 11.50 -7.03
N ILE A 155 3.24 11.94 -8.25
CA ILE A 155 3.52 11.21 -9.50
C ILE A 155 5.03 11.23 -9.81
N SER A 156 5.67 12.40 -9.75
CA SER A 156 7.13 12.50 -9.92
C SER A 156 7.89 11.60 -8.95
N ASN A 157 7.47 11.53 -7.70
CA ASN A 157 8.10 10.71 -6.67
C ASN A 157 7.94 9.19 -6.93
N ILE A 158 6.88 8.75 -7.62
CA ILE A 158 6.76 7.35 -8.07
C ILE A 158 7.97 7.00 -8.94
N PHE A 159 8.25 7.81 -9.97
CA PHE A 159 9.34 7.54 -10.90
C PHE A 159 10.71 7.70 -10.28
N LYS A 160 10.92 8.67 -9.37
CA LYS A 160 12.17 8.77 -8.59
C LYS A 160 12.46 7.46 -7.84
N ILE A 161 11.46 6.90 -7.14
CA ILE A 161 11.61 5.62 -6.44
C ILE A 161 11.91 4.49 -7.44
N LEU A 162 11.18 4.42 -8.55
CA LEU A 162 11.38 3.39 -9.57
C LEU A 162 12.75 3.49 -10.25
N HIS A 163 13.40 4.66 -10.20
CA HIS A 163 14.79 4.87 -10.65
C HIS A 163 15.84 4.68 -9.53
N GLY A 164 15.40 4.29 -8.32
CA GLY A 164 16.31 3.98 -7.22
C GLY A 164 16.60 5.12 -6.26
N GLU A 165 15.93 6.26 -6.40
CA GLU A 165 16.09 7.37 -5.47
C GLU A 165 15.38 7.06 -4.14
N LYS A 166 16.01 7.51 -3.05
CA LYS A 166 15.42 7.42 -1.71
C LYS A 166 14.66 8.70 -1.41
N ILE A 167 13.42 8.54 -0.95
CA ILE A 167 12.55 9.67 -0.63
C ILE A 167 12.27 9.72 0.87
N SER A 168 12.04 10.92 1.36
CA SER A 168 11.61 11.18 2.73
C SER A 168 10.39 12.07 2.73
N TYR A 169 9.49 11.82 3.67
CA TYR A 169 8.29 12.62 3.88
C TYR A 169 8.26 13.17 5.30
N THR A 170 7.63 14.32 5.42
CA THR A 170 7.34 14.96 6.70
C THR A 170 5.84 15.13 6.86
N ALA A 171 5.41 15.20 8.11
CA ALA A 171 4.08 15.64 8.49
C ALA A 171 4.22 16.79 9.49
N GLU A 172 3.19 17.62 9.58
CA GLU A 172 3.11 18.63 10.63
C GLU A 172 3.02 17.96 12.01
N PRO A 173 3.61 18.58 13.04
CA PRO A 173 3.45 18.10 14.41
C PRO A 173 1.96 18.03 14.80
N ASN A 174 1.58 16.93 15.44
CA ASN A 174 0.22 16.67 15.87
C ASN A 174 0.22 16.35 17.38
N GLU A 175 -0.73 16.88 18.13
CA GLU A 175 -0.86 16.69 19.59
C GLU A 175 -1.14 15.22 19.97
N LEU A 176 -1.65 14.42 19.05
CA LEU A 176 -1.91 13.00 19.24
C LEU A 176 -0.65 12.14 19.06
N ASN A 177 0.44 12.73 18.53
CA ASN A 177 1.68 12.01 18.28
C ASN A 177 2.25 11.39 19.56
N ARG A 178 2.85 10.21 19.40
CA ARG A 178 3.74 9.64 20.41
C ARG A 178 5.18 9.76 19.93
N LYS A 179 5.98 10.55 20.67
CA LYS A 179 7.40 10.80 20.39
C LYS A 179 8.22 9.51 20.43
N GLY A 180 9.27 9.50 19.64
CA GLY A 180 10.24 8.42 19.59
C GLY A 180 10.83 8.25 18.20
N THR A 181 11.77 7.33 18.10
CA THR A 181 12.43 6.96 16.83
C THR A 181 12.36 5.46 16.65
N ALA A 182 12.04 5.02 15.45
CA ALA A 182 12.05 3.61 15.08
C ALA A 182 12.71 3.42 13.71
N LYS A 183 13.37 2.26 13.55
CA LYS A 183 13.85 1.79 12.24
C LYS A 183 13.31 0.39 12.01
N GLY A 184 12.71 0.16 10.85
CA GLY A 184 12.12 -1.14 10.53
C GLY A 184 11.63 -1.24 9.10
N THR A 185 11.21 -2.43 8.72
CA THR A 185 10.53 -2.66 7.46
C THR A 185 9.14 -2.00 7.49
N LEU A 186 8.82 -1.21 6.48
CA LEU A 186 7.51 -0.58 6.34
C LEU A 186 6.56 -1.53 5.62
N ILE A 187 5.38 -1.69 6.18
CA ILE A 187 4.26 -2.43 5.62
C ILE A 187 2.96 -1.71 5.97
N GLY A 188 1.89 -1.96 5.23
CA GLY A 188 0.61 -1.39 5.62
C GLY A 188 -0.38 -1.28 4.49
N GLY A 189 -1.10 -0.16 4.43
CA GLY A 189 -2.09 0.18 3.40
C GLY A 189 -3.46 0.51 3.96
N ASN A 190 -4.48 0.22 3.17
CA ASN A 190 -5.87 0.48 3.51
C ASN A 190 -6.32 -0.42 4.68
N MET A 191 -6.88 0.21 5.71
CA MET A 191 -7.19 -0.44 6.98
C MET A 191 -8.30 -1.49 6.83
N SER A 192 -9.33 -1.22 6.05
CA SER A 192 -10.44 -2.17 5.82
C SER A 192 -9.95 -3.41 5.05
N ILE A 193 -8.99 -3.26 4.12
CA ILE A 193 -8.37 -4.40 3.44
C ILE A 193 -7.49 -5.20 4.41
N ILE A 194 -6.64 -4.55 5.20
CA ILE A 194 -5.85 -5.23 6.22
C ILE A 194 -6.75 -6.01 7.19
N TYR A 195 -7.86 -5.41 7.62
CA TYR A 195 -8.85 -6.06 8.48
C TYR A 195 -9.51 -7.26 7.82
N SER A 196 -9.92 -7.13 6.53
CA SER A 196 -10.63 -8.20 5.82
C SER A 196 -9.82 -9.49 5.66
N LEU A 197 -8.49 -9.37 5.66
CA LEU A 197 -7.57 -10.50 5.53
C LEU A 197 -7.21 -11.18 6.86
N GLN A 198 -7.66 -10.64 8.02
CA GLN A 198 -7.36 -11.27 9.30
C GLN A 198 -8.04 -12.65 9.42
N GLY A 199 -7.32 -13.62 9.97
CA GLY A 199 -7.77 -15.01 10.06
C GLY A 199 -7.57 -15.83 8.79
N THR A 200 -7.02 -15.26 7.72
CA THR A 200 -6.64 -15.96 6.48
C THR A 200 -5.14 -16.14 6.38
N ASP A 201 -4.71 -16.93 5.40
CA ASP A 201 -3.28 -17.06 5.08
C ASP A 201 -2.66 -15.76 4.57
N PHE A 202 -3.46 -14.77 4.18
CA PHE A 202 -3.02 -13.46 3.72
C PHE A 202 -2.93 -12.42 4.85
N ALA A 203 -3.18 -12.80 6.11
CA ALA A 203 -3.05 -11.88 7.22
C ALA A 203 -1.66 -11.24 7.27
N ILE A 204 -1.64 -9.89 7.41
CA ILE A 204 -0.39 -9.12 7.47
C ILE A 204 0.45 -9.52 8.69
N ASN A 205 1.76 -9.65 8.51
CA ASN A 205 2.69 -9.88 9.62
C ASN A 205 3.30 -8.56 10.08
N CYS A 206 2.88 -8.07 11.24
CA CYS A 206 3.29 -6.78 11.81
C CYS A 206 4.49 -6.87 12.77
N ASP A 207 4.93 -8.05 13.18
CA ASP A 207 5.99 -8.23 14.16
C ASP A 207 7.29 -7.55 13.70
N ASP A 208 7.86 -6.71 14.57
CA ASP A 208 9.10 -5.98 14.36
C ASP A 208 9.11 -5.03 13.13
N LYS A 209 7.94 -4.50 12.74
CA LYS A 209 7.80 -3.63 11.57
C LYS A 209 7.22 -2.27 11.91
N ILE A 210 7.36 -1.32 11.01
CA ILE A 210 6.62 -0.07 11.00
C ILE A 210 5.35 -0.33 10.19
N LEU A 211 4.18 -0.18 10.81
CA LEU A 211 2.89 -0.27 10.14
C LEU A 211 2.47 1.13 9.69
N PHE A 212 1.97 1.27 8.46
CA PHE A 212 1.20 2.44 8.07
C PHE A 212 -0.24 2.06 7.78
N ILE A 213 -1.17 2.95 8.13
CA ILE A 213 -2.61 2.75 7.94
C ILE A 213 -3.26 4.01 7.39
N GLU A 214 -4.19 3.83 6.49
CA GLU A 214 -5.08 4.87 5.95
C GLU A 214 -6.45 4.24 5.64
N ASP A 215 -7.50 5.04 5.52
CA ASP A 215 -8.80 4.55 5.04
C ASP A 215 -9.66 5.70 4.51
N LEU A 216 -10.79 5.35 3.89
CA LEU A 216 -11.80 6.32 3.46
C LEU A 216 -13.22 5.80 3.66
N ASN A 217 -14.15 6.75 3.86
CA ASN A 217 -15.61 6.53 3.73
C ASN A 217 -16.17 5.44 4.68
N GLU A 218 -15.43 5.14 5.76
CA GLU A 218 -15.84 4.21 6.81
C GLU A 218 -16.58 4.90 7.94
N TYR A 219 -17.46 4.17 8.64
CA TYR A 219 -18.03 4.66 9.89
C TYR A 219 -16.99 4.61 11.02
N LEU A 220 -17.00 5.61 11.90
CA LEU A 220 -16.08 5.68 13.04
C LEU A 220 -16.16 4.42 13.94
N TYR A 221 -17.36 3.89 14.20
CA TYR A 221 -17.51 2.64 14.95
C TYR A 221 -16.92 1.44 14.21
N HIS A 222 -16.88 1.45 12.86
CA HIS A 222 -16.27 0.38 12.07
C HIS A 222 -14.74 0.47 12.15
N LEU A 223 -14.17 1.67 12.06
CA LEU A 223 -12.74 1.88 12.31
C LEU A 223 -12.34 1.37 13.70
N ASP A 224 -13.11 1.70 14.72
CA ASP A 224 -12.91 1.19 16.09
C ASP A 224 -12.87 -0.34 16.13
N ARG A 225 -13.85 -0.98 15.50
CA ARG A 225 -13.95 -2.46 15.40
C ARG A 225 -12.74 -3.06 14.68
N MET A 226 -12.27 -2.45 13.58
CA MET A 226 -11.09 -2.91 12.84
C MET A 226 -9.83 -2.85 13.73
N LEU A 227 -9.66 -1.76 14.48
CA LEU A 227 -8.52 -1.62 15.40
C LEU A 227 -8.60 -2.59 16.59
N ILE A 228 -9.80 -2.83 17.14
CA ILE A 228 -10.01 -3.87 18.16
C ILE A 228 -9.58 -5.23 17.61
N ASN A 229 -9.96 -5.56 16.39
CA ASN A 229 -9.57 -6.84 15.77
C ASN A 229 -8.05 -6.96 15.64
N LEU A 230 -7.36 -5.93 15.13
CA LEU A 230 -5.90 -5.93 15.03
C LEU A 230 -5.22 -6.02 16.41
N LYS A 231 -5.80 -5.38 17.43
CA LYS A 231 -5.32 -5.46 18.79
C LYS A 231 -5.47 -6.89 19.35
N MET A 232 -6.68 -7.46 19.26
CA MET A 232 -6.98 -8.81 19.77
C MET A 232 -6.19 -9.90 19.03
N SER A 233 -5.92 -9.71 17.73
CA SER A 233 -5.06 -10.62 16.94
C SER A 233 -3.56 -10.39 17.13
N GLY A 234 -3.16 -9.49 18.07
CA GLY A 234 -1.76 -9.23 18.43
C GLY A 234 -0.98 -8.41 17.41
N LYS A 235 -1.62 -7.89 16.35
CA LYS A 235 -0.95 -7.17 15.26
C LYS A 235 -0.36 -5.83 15.71
N LEU A 236 -0.91 -5.21 16.75
CA LEU A 236 -0.42 -3.92 17.28
C LEU A 236 0.67 -4.10 18.36
N ALA A 237 0.79 -5.30 18.95
CA ALA A 237 1.60 -5.49 20.16
C ALA A 237 3.12 -5.40 19.94
N LYS A 238 3.61 -5.76 18.75
CA LYS A 238 5.05 -5.86 18.46
C LYS A 238 5.50 -4.94 17.33
N LEU A 239 4.77 -3.86 17.11
CA LEU A 239 5.20 -2.84 16.15
C LEU A 239 6.48 -2.15 16.62
N ARG A 240 7.32 -1.74 15.67
CA ARG A 240 8.40 -0.78 15.91
C ARG A 240 7.93 0.66 15.86
N GLY A 241 6.87 0.94 15.09
CA GLY A 241 6.26 2.25 14.93
C GLY A 241 4.95 2.17 14.16
N LEU A 242 4.14 3.20 14.28
CA LEU A 242 2.90 3.35 13.53
C LEU A 242 2.90 4.70 12.82
N VAL A 243 2.62 4.67 11.53
CA VAL A 243 2.42 5.84 10.67
C VAL A 243 0.94 5.91 10.33
N VAL A 244 0.30 7.00 10.70
CA VAL A 244 -1.13 7.22 10.45
C VAL A 244 -1.26 8.23 9.32
N GLY A 245 -1.73 7.74 8.17
CA GLY A 245 -2.08 8.54 7.02
C GLY A 245 -3.43 9.22 7.18
N THR A 246 -4.13 9.44 6.08
CA THR A 246 -5.43 10.11 6.09
C THR A 246 -6.56 9.10 6.33
N PHE A 247 -7.59 9.57 7.03
CA PHE A 247 -8.88 8.91 7.14
C PHE A 247 -9.91 9.87 6.51
N SER A 248 -10.11 9.71 5.19
CA SER A 248 -10.90 10.64 4.39
C SER A 248 -12.40 10.29 4.44
N ASP A 249 -13.27 11.30 4.40
CA ASP A 249 -14.73 11.13 4.28
C ASP A 249 -15.33 10.17 5.31
N MET A 250 -14.79 10.15 6.53
CA MET A 250 -15.28 9.28 7.61
C MET A 250 -16.70 9.67 8.01
N LYS A 251 -17.53 8.67 8.23
CA LYS A 251 -18.95 8.81 8.58
C LYS A 251 -19.18 8.61 10.07
N ASP A 252 -20.18 9.30 10.58
CA ASP A 252 -20.68 9.06 11.93
C ASP A 252 -22.19 8.75 11.89
N ASN A 253 -22.71 8.25 13.00
CA ASN A 253 -24.14 7.97 13.17
C ASN A 253 -24.89 9.20 13.72
N ALA A 254 -26.21 9.16 13.66
CA ALA A 254 -27.05 10.19 14.29
C ALA A 254 -26.75 10.34 15.81
N SER A 255 -26.42 9.22 16.48
CA SER A 255 -25.81 9.24 17.81
C SER A 255 -24.28 9.20 17.62
N PRO A 256 -23.57 10.30 17.89
CA PRO A 256 -22.14 10.42 17.58
C PRO A 256 -21.28 9.38 18.29
N PHE A 257 -20.24 8.88 17.64
CA PHE A 257 -19.24 8.02 18.25
C PHE A 257 -18.42 8.76 19.34
N GLY A 258 -18.31 10.08 19.21
CA GLY A 258 -17.69 10.94 20.21
C GLY A 258 -16.16 10.99 20.15
N LYS A 259 -15.55 10.47 19.09
CA LYS A 259 -14.11 10.55 18.82
C LYS A 259 -13.86 10.69 17.33
N THR A 260 -12.82 11.44 16.95
CA THR A 260 -12.30 11.45 15.59
C THR A 260 -11.56 10.15 15.25
N ALA A 261 -11.31 9.90 13.98
CA ALA A 261 -10.54 8.72 13.54
C ALA A 261 -9.15 8.66 14.21
N TYR A 262 -8.45 9.79 14.33
CA TYR A 262 -7.13 9.83 14.96
C TYR A 262 -7.20 9.54 16.47
N GLU A 263 -8.20 10.05 17.17
CA GLU A 263 -8.42 9.75 18.60
C GLU A 263 -8.75 8.28 18.84
N ILE A 264 -9.46 7.63 17.90
CA ILE A 264 -9.72 6.19 17.93
C ILE A 264 -8.41 5.42 17.81
N VAL A 265 -7.56 5.75 16.82
CA VAL A 265 -6.24 5.12 16.66
C VAL A 265 -5.39 5.34 17.90
N LYS A 266 -5.34 6.57 18.45
CA LYS A 266 -4.60 6.89 19.68
C LYS A 266 -5.06 6.03 20.86
N ALA A 267 -6.38 5.88 21.03
CA ALA A 267 -6.95 5.09 22.13
C ALA A 267 -6.52 3.60 22.06
N HIS A 268 -6.56 2.99 20.87
CA HIS A 268 -6.18 1.60 20.69
C HIS A 268 -4.65 1.35 20.76
N THR A 269 -3.85 2.39 20.64
CA THR A 269 -2.39 2.29 20.72
C THR A 269 -1.82 2.79 22.05
N ALA A 270 -2.65 3.28 22.97
CA ALA A 270 -2.23 3.95 24.21
C ALA A 270 -1.34 3.10 25.12
N GLU A 271 -1.54 1.79 25.18
CA GLU A 271 -0.81 0.85 26.03
C GLU A 271 0.59 0.50 25.52
N TYR A 272 0.90 0.82 24.26
CA TYR A 272 2.19 0.48 23.66
C TYR A 272 3.17 1.67 23.75
N SER A 273 4.46 1.38 23.58
CA SER A 273 5.54 2.35 23.73
C SER A 273 6.20 2.81 22.43
N TYR A 274 5.89 2.19 21.30
CA TYR A 274 6.48 2.55 20.01
C TYR A 274 5.99 3.95 19.54
N PRO A 275 6.80 4.69 18.74
CA PRO A 275 6.39 5.98 18.20
C PRO A 275 5.17 5.86 17.29
N VAL A 276 4.29 6.86 17.37
CA VAL A 276 3.10 6.99 16.51
C VAL A 276 3.09 8.38 15.91
N GLY A 277 3.08 8.48 14.58
CA GLY A 277 2.99 9.76 13.88
C GLY A 277 1.71 9.86 13.06
N PHE A 278 0.97 10.94 13.25
CA PHE A 278 -0.30 11.23 12.57
C PHE A 278 -0.12 12.27 11.47
N GLY A 279 -1.04 12.26 10.50
CA GLY A 279 -1.13 13.29 9.47
C GLY A 279 -0.12 13.15 8.33
N PHE A 280 0.51 11.98 8.16
CA PHE A 280 1.35 11.76 6.99
C PHE A 280 0.52 11.81 5.70
N PRO A 281 1.04 12.41 4.61
CA PRO A 281 0.32 12.56 3.33
C PRO A 281 0.25 11.23 2.57
N ILE A 282 -0.50 10.28 3.12
CA ILE A 282 -0.65 8.90 2.63
C ILE A 282 -2.14 8.55 2.68
N GLY A 283 -2.67 7.99 1.60
CA GLY A 283 -4.04 7.51 1.54
C GLY A 283 -4.88 8.15 0.44
N HIS A 284 -6.20 8.26 0.65
CA HIS A 284 -7.15 8.72 -0.37
C HIS A 284 -7.22 10.25 -0.42
N ILE A 285 -6.12 10.86 -0.84
CA ILE A 285 -5.93 12.30 -1.09
C ILE A 285 -5.20 12.50 -2.40
N ASP A 286 -5.29 13.69 -2.99
CA ASP A 286 -4.64 14.00 -4.27
C ASP A 286 -3.11 13.86 -4.16
N ASP A 287 -2.50 14.31 -3.07
CA ASP A 287 -1.06 14.17 -2.82
C ASP A 287 -0.71 12.90 -2.02
N ASN A 288 -1.24 11.74 -2.44
CA ASN A 288 -0.88 10.46 -1.84
C ASN A 288 0.57 10.10 -2.16
N ARG A 289 1.45 10.28 -1.21
CA ARG A 289 2.89 10.09 -1.35
C ARG A 289 3.27 8.60 -1.44
N PRO A 290 4.08 8.20 -2.44
CA PRO A 290 4.41 6.80 -2.65
C PRO A 290 5.31 6.22 -1.54
N LEU A 291 5.02 4.98 -1.13
CA LEU A 291 5.77 4.24 -0.12
C LEU A 291 6.20 2.87 -0.64
N VAL A 292 7.48 2.54 -0.46
CA VAL A 292 7.99 1.20 -0.77
C VAL A 292 7.65 0.25 0.36
N GLU A 293 6.64 -0.59 0.15
CA GLU A 293 6.32 -1.66 1.08
C GLU A 293 7.39 -2.76 1.04
N GLY A 294 7.78 -3.22 2.22
CA GLY A 294 8.95 -4.10 2.36
C GLY A 294 10.28 -3.36 2.38
N GLY A 295 10.28 -2.04 2.17
CA GLY A 295 11.45 -1.16 2.32
C GLY A 295 11.80 -0.91 3.79
N THR A 296 13.06 -0.57 4.05
CA THR A 296 13.49 -0.14 5.40
C THR A 296 13.31 1.36 5.54
N TYR A 297 12.67 1.79 6.63
CA TYR A 297 12.45 3.20 6.94
C TYR A 297 12.90 3.55 8.35
N LYS A 298 13.24 4.83 8.55
CA LYS A 298 13.37 5.48 9.86
C LYS A 298 12.18 6.39 10.06
N LEU A 299 11.41 6.13 11.11
CA LEU A 299 10.36 7.01 11.64
C LEU A 299 10.95 7.83 12.79
N GLU A 300 10.77 9.16 12.76
CA GLU A 300 11.23 10.07 13.81
C GLU A 300 10.11 11.05 14.14
N ILE A 301 9.65 11.02 15.38
CA ILE A 301 8.55 11.84 15.89
C ILE A 301 9.04 12.62 17.11
N SER A 302 8.98 13.94 17.01
CA SER A 302 9.32 14.88 18.10
C SER A 302 8.31 16.05 18.10
N ASP A 303 8.57 17.05 18.94
CA ASP A 303 7.73 18.27 18.96
C ASP A 303 7.87 19.11 17.69
N SER A 304 9.02 19.01 17.02
CA SER A 304 9.34 19.83 15.84
C SER A 304 9.57 19.02 14.56
N ILE A 305 9.71 17.69 14.67
CA ILE A 305 10.02 16.81 13.53
C ILE A 305 9.07 15.63 13.54
N CYS A 306 8.34 15.47 12.44
CA CYS A 306 7.61 14.25 12.10
C CYS A 306 8.09 13.81 10.73
N SER A 307 8.93 12.78 10.66
CA SER A 307 9.52 12.36 9.40
C SER A 307 9.55 10.84 9.23
N LEU A 308 9.35 10.42 7.99
CA LEU A 308 9.47 9.03 7.53
C LEU A 308 10.48 9.00 6.38
N LYS A 309 11.66 8.43 6.62
CA LYS A 309 12.79 8.45 5.68
C LYS A 309 13.13 7.03 5.25
N MET A 310 13.22 6.79 3.94
CA MET A 310 13.75 5.55 3.40
C MET A 310 15.24 5.44 3.74
N ALA A 311 15.64 4.30 4.35
CA ALA A 311 16.99 4.07 4.84
C ALA A 311 17.93 3.45 3.78
#